data_7206b7cce2f12ebbee9f95bbbceb7e93
#
_entry.id   7206b7cce2f12ebbee9f95bbbceb7e93
#
_cell.length_a   1.000
_cell.length_b   1.000
_cell.length_c   1.000
_cell.angle_alpha   90.00
_cell.angle_beta   90.00
_cell.angle_gamma   90.00
#
_symmetry.space_group_name_H-M   'P 1'
#
loop_
_entity.id
_entity.type
_entity.pdbx_description
1 polymer ?
#
loop_
_entity_poly.entity_id
_entity_poly.type
_entity_poly.pdbx_seq_one_letter_code
_entity_poly.pdbx_strand_id
1 'polypeptide(L)'
;MHEFDEDHIHLEGTEGAVVYVGDRIVLTSVGVDIGSSTSHLILSRLVLERQGTRLSSRFVVTDREIVYRSPVVFTPFAASGAIDAEALDGFIAAAHAEAGIPREAVDAGAVITTGEAALRDNARAVGELFSAEGGKFVCATAGPNLESLLAAHGSGAAALSRGTEEPLLNVDVGGGTTKFAACRAGRVEHTAALHLGARLMAWDGGGA
;
A
#
# COMPACT_ATOMS: atom_id res chain seq x y z
N MET A 1 37.78 24.66 -6.04
CA MET A 1 36.42 24.83 -5.56
C MET A 1 35.56 25.03 -6.81
N HIS A 2 35.12 23.93 -7.41
CA HIS A 2 34.25 23.94 -8.59
C HIS A 2 32.82 23.65 -8.12
N GLU A 3 31.97 24.66 -8.26
CA GLU A 3 30.53 24.49 -8.20
C GLU A 3 30.10 23.59 -9.36
N PHE A 4 29.41 22.51 -9.06
CA PHE A 4 28.72 21.72 -10.08
C PHE A 4 27.35 22.39 -10.29
N ASP A 5 27.19 23.04 -11.43
CA ASP A 5 25.92 23.47 -11.96
C ASP A 5 25.02 22.22 -12.15
N GLU A 6 23.85 22.26 -11.53
CA GLU A 6 22.78 21.28 -11.79
C GLU A 6 22.16 21.59 -13.17
N ASP A 7 22.67 20.96 -14.20
CA ASP A 7 22.07 21.01 -15.54
C ASP A 7 20.72 20.28 -15.55
N HIS A 8 19.67 21.05 -15.36
CA HIS A 8 18.30 20.60 -15.61
C HIS A 8 18.02 20.63 -17.12
N ILE A 9 17.99 19.46 -17.75
CA ILE A 9 17.54 19.35 -19.14
C ILE A 9 16.01 19.29 -19.15
N HIS A 10 15.36 20.41 -19.47
CA HIS A 10 13.94 20.44 -19.80
C HIS A 10 13.72 19.92 -21.21
N LEU A 11 13.09 18.78 -21.37
CA LEU A 11 12.55 18.33 -22.65
C LEU A 11 11.12 18.88 -22.76
N GLU A 12 10.93 19.93 -23.56
CA GLU A 12 9.61 20.43 -23.94
C GLU A 12 8.88 19.39 -24.78
N GLY A 13 7.73 18.92 -24.30
CA GLY A 13 6.80 18.16 -25.15
C GLY A 13 6.18 16.88 -24.61
N THR A 14 6.42 16.48 -23.37
CA THR A 14 5.68 15.38 -22.75
C THR A 14 5.23 15.76 -21.34
N GLU A 15 3.97 16.13 -21.20
CA GLU A 15 3.33 16.29 -19.89
C GLU A 15 3.48 14.98 -19.10
N GLY A 16 4.23 15.00 -18.01
CA GLY A 16 4.28 13.94 -17.02
C GLY A 16 5.52 13.05 -16.96
N ALA A 17 6.53 13.24 -17.80
CA ALA A 17 7.79 12.48 -17.66
C ALA A 17 8.90 13.38 -17.09
N VAL A 18 9.17 13.27 -15.80
CA VAL A 18 10.37 13.86 -15.20
C VAL A 18 11.52 12.88 -15.42
N VAL A 19 12.45 13.20 -16.32
CA VAL A 19 13.68 12.43 -16.51
C VAL A 19 14.75 13.01 -15.58
N TYR A 20 14.99 12.34 -14.48
CA TYR A 20 16.09 12.69 -13.59
C TYR A 20 17.40 12.09 -14.12
N VAL A 21 18.35 12.94 -14.45
CA VAL A 21 19.74 12.56 -14.71
C VAL A 21 20.50 12.62 -13.39
N GLY A 22 20.25 11.66 -12.50
CA GLY A 22 20.87 11.60 -11.18
C GLY A 22 20.85 10.19 -10.61
N ASP A 23 21.68 9.95 -9.64
CA ASP A 23 21.75 8.66 -8.93
C ASP A 23 20.71 8.59 -7.80
N ARG A 24 19.91 9.64 -7.60
CA ARG A 24 18.91 9.76 -6.54
C ARG A 24 17.57 10.26 -7.11
N ILE A 25 16.49 9.58 -6.74
CA ILE A 25 15.11 9.94 -7.09
C ILE A 25 14.31 10.08 -5.79
N VAL A 26 13.51 11.14 -5.69
CA VAL A 26 12.56 11.32 -4.57
C VAL A 26 11.15 11.22 -5.13
N LEU A 27 10.35 10.31 -4.57
CA LEU A 27 8.96 10.08 -4.98
C LEU A 27 8.01 10.37 -3.83
N THR A 28 6.90 11.01 -4.12
CA THR A 28 5.72 11.03 -3.25
C THR A 28 4.88 9.81 -3.55
N SER A 29 4.63 8.98 -2.55
CA SER A 29 3.84 7.76 -2.71
C SER A 29 2.63 7.74 -1.81
N VAL A 30 1.56 7.05 -2.26
CA VAL A 30 0.36 6.79 -1.47
C VAL A 30 0.14 5.28 -1.34
N GLY A 31 -0.21 4.84 -0.15
CA GLY A 31 -0.71 3.50 0.11
C GLY A 31 -2.13 3.58 0.67
N VAL A 32 -3.07 2.86 0.06
CA VAL A 32 -4.45 2.76 0.51
C VAL A 32 -4.76 1.31 0.81
N ASP A 33 -5.20 1.03 2.03
CA ASP A 33 -5.69 -0.28 2.43
C ASP A 33 -7.21 -0.20 2.64
N ILE A 34 -7.93 -1.06 1.93
CA ILE A 34 -9.38 -1.18 1.97
C ILE A 34 -9.70 -2.57 2.52
N GLY A 35 -9.86 -2.64 3.82
CA GLY A 35 -10.13 -3.89 4.53
C GLY A 35 -11.62 -4.18 4.70
N SER A 36 -11.93 -5.35 5.27
CA SER A 36 -13.30 -5.80 5.57
C SER A 36 -14.05 -4.87 6.50
N SER A 37 -13.35 -4.22 7.42
CA SER A 37 -13.97 -3.38 8.46
C SER A 37 -13.51 -1.95 8.38
N THR A 38 -12.24 -1.73 8.05
CA THR A 38 -11.63 -0.41 8.12
C THR A 38 -10.78 -0.14 6.90
N SER A 39 -10.69 1.15 6.56
CA SER A 39 -9.82 1.67 5.51
C SER A 39 -8.92 2.76 6.07
N HIS A 40 -7.73 2.88 5.54
CA HIS A 40 -6.80 3.96 5.85
C HIS A 40 -5.88 4.27 4.68
N LEU A 41 -5.26 5.45 4.73
CA LEU A 41 -4.37 5.97 3.71
C LEU A 41 -3.08 6.48 4.36
N ILE A 42 -1.96 6.24 3.72
CA ILE A 42 -0.65 6.75 4.12
C ILE A 42 -0.01 7.43 2.92
N LEU A 43 0.47 8.67 3.12
CA LEU A 43 1.36 9.35 2.18
C LEU A 43 2.79 9.27 2.70
N SER A 44 3.71 8.94 1.82
CA SER A 44 5.12 8.75 2.14
C SER A 44 6.00 9.42 1.10
N ARG A 45 7.17 9.88 1.55
CA ARG A 45 8.27 10.26 0.68
C ARG A 45 9.26 9.10 0.60
N LEU A 46 9.54 8.64 -0.61
CA LEU A 46 10.49 7.56 -0.86
C LEU A 46 11.73 8.15 -1.52
N VAL A 47 12.89 7.81 -0.97
CA VAL A 47 14.18 8.13 -1.60
C VAL A 47 14.71 6.86 -2.24
N LEU A 48 14.98 6.93 -3.52
CA LEU A 48 15.56 5.83 -4.29
C LEU A 48 16.95 6.24 -4.74
N GLU A 49 17.90 5.33 -4.59
CA GLU A 49 19.27 5.52 -5.05
C GLU A 49 19.66 4.39 -5.99
N ARG A 50 20.48 4.74 -6.99
CA ARG A 50 21.00 3.78 -7.93
C ARG A 50 21.99 2.84 -7.24
N GLN A 51 21.76 1.54 -7.37
CA GLN A 51 22.71 0.55 -6.86
C GLN A 51 23.77 0.18 -7.90
N GLY A 52 25.03 0.28 -7.49
CA GLY A 52 26.16 -0.22 -8.24
C GLY A 52 26.83 0.83 -9.12
N THR A 53 27.70 0.36 -10.03
CA THR A 53 28.44 1.18 -10.96
C THR A 53 27.53 1.88 -11.97
N ARG A 54 28.01 2.96 -12.59
CA ARG A 54 27.29 3.81 -13.57
C ARG A 54 26.51 3.07 -14.68
N LEU A 55 26.69 1.76 -14.81
CA LEU A 55 26.02 0.93 -15.82
C LEU A 55 24.74 0.23 -15.30
N SER A 56 24.39 0.35 -14.01
CA SER A 56 23.18 -0.24 -13.47
C SER A 56 22.02 0.73 -13.59
N SER A 57 20.90 0.28 -14.14
CA SER A 57 19.60 1.00 -14.13
C SER A 57 18.76 0.69 -12.90
N ARG A 58 19.28 -0.09 -11.94
CA ARG A 58 18.54 -0.53 -10.77
C ARG A 58 18.57 0.52 -9.68
N PHE A 59 17.39 1.02 -9.31
CA PHE A 59 17.16 1.84 -8.13
C PHE A 59 16.63 1.00 -6.98
N VAL A 60 17.01 1.35 -5.76
CA VAL A 60 16.47 0.76 -4.53
C VAL A 60 16.01 1.86 -3.60
N VAL A 61 14.97 1.58 -2.83
CA VAL A 61 14.50 2.51 -1.80
C VAL A 61 15.50 2.49 -0.65
N THR A 62 16.16 3.61 -0.40
CA THR A 62 17.15 3.79 0.66
C THR A 62 16.58 4.48 1.88
N ASP A 63 15.51 5.28 1.70
CA ASP A 63 14.84 5.96 2.80
C ASP A 63 13.34 6.05 2.58
N ARG A 64 12.58 6.07 3.69
CA ARG A 64 11.12 6.20 3.71
C ARG A 64 10.70 7.10 4.85
N GLU A 65 10.06 8.19 4.52
CA GLU A 65 9.44 9.09 5.47
C GLU A 65 7.93 9.05 5.32
N ILE A 66 7.21 8.81 6.42
CA ILE A 66 5.75 8.94 6.42
C ILE A 66 5.41 10.41 6.61
N VAL A 67 4.83 11.01 5.59
CA VAL A 67 4.46 12.43 5.57
C VAL A 67 3.09 12.65 6.21
N TYR A 68 2.16 11.70 5.98
CA TYR A 68 0.80 11.77 6.52
C TYR A 68 0.22 10.38 6.72
N ARG A 69 -0.57 10.24 7.78
CA ARG A 69 -1.42 9.08 8.06
C ARG A 69 -2.84 9.53 8.27
N SER A 70 -3.78 9.02 7.49
CA SER A 70 -5.19 9.30 7.72
C SER A 70 -5.67 8.68 9.05
N PRO A 71 -6.76 9.19 9.61
CA PRO A 71 -7.55 8.42 10.56
C PRO A 71 -7.95 7.07 9.96
N VAL A 72 -8.09 6.05 10.81
CA VAL A 72 -8.69 4.77 10.42
C VAL A 72 -10.20 4.97 10.40
N VAL A 73 -10.83 4.82 9.24
CA VAL A 73 -12.28 4.91 9.07
C VAL A 73 -12.89 3.54 8.85
N PHE A 74 -14.19 3.40 9.11
CA PHE A 74 -14.90 2.20 8.67
C PHE A 74 -14.94 2.17 7.14
N THR A 75 -14.67 1.00 6.56
CA THR A 75 -14.84 0.81 5.12
C THR A 75 -16.30 1.07 4.75
N PRO A 76 -16.57 2.03 3.86
CA PRO A 76 -17.94 2.36 3.51
C PRO A 76 -18.51 1.26 2.61
N PHE A 77 -19.61 0.65 3.07
CA PHE A 77 -20.39 -0.30 2.29
C PHE A 77 -21.80 0.25 2.05
N ALA A 78 -22.26 0.13 0.81
CA ALA A 78 -23.65 0.39 0.46
C ALA A 78 -24.59 -0.69 1.04
N ALA A 79 -25.88 -0.41 1.07
CA ALA A 79 -26.88 -1.38 1.54
C ALA A 79 -26.88 -2.70 0.74
N SER A 80 -26.40 -2.68 -0.51
CA SER A 80 -26.20 -3.87 -1.35
C SER A 80 -25.02 -4.75 -0.88
N GLY A 81 -24.20 -4.27 0.07
CA GLY A 81 -22.96 -4.90 0.49
C GLY A 81 -21.76 -4.61 -0.44
N ALA A 82 -21.95 -3.86 -1.52
CA ALA A 82 -20.83 -3.36 -2.34
C ALA A 82 -20.06 -2.25 -1.61
N ILE A 83 -18.80 -2.01 -1.98
CA ILE A 83 -18.05 -0.87 -1.47
C ILE A 83 -18.68 0.41 -2.04
N ASP A 84 -18.96 1.39 -1.19
CA ASP A 84 -19.42 2.71 -1.60
C ASP A 84 -18.22 3.51 -2.15
N ALA A 85 -18.13 3.53 -3.48
CA ALA A 85 -17.01 4.15 -4.16
C ALA A 85 -17.00 5.69 -4.01
N GLU A 86 -18.17 6.33 -3.93
CA GLU A 86 -18.28 7.78 -3.74
C GLU A 86 -17.82 8.20 -2.33
N ALA A 87 -18.28 7.49 -1.30
CA ALA A 87 -17.86 7.72 0.07
C ALA A 87 -16.36 7.45 0.26
N LEU A 88 -15.82 6.41 -0.40
CA LEU A 88 -14.39 6.11 -0.36
C LEU A 88 -13.57 7.21 -1.06
N ASP A 89 -14.00 7.68 -2.22
CA ASP A 89 -13.35 8.79 -2.93
C ASP A 89 -13.35 10.07 -2.10
N GLY A 90 -14.47 10.38 -1.43
CA GLY A 90 -14.58 11.49 -0.50
C GLY A 90 -13.59 11.39 0.66
N PHE A 91 -13.41 10.21 1.24
CA PHE A 91 -12.42 9.96 2.28
C PHE A 91 -10.99 10.22 1.78
N ILE A 92 -10.66 9.74 0.57
CA ILE A 92 -9.34 9.93 -0.03
C ILE A 92 -9.08 11.42 -0.32
N ALA A 93 -10.08 12.12 -0.88
CA ALA A 93 -9.98 13.54 -1.14
C ALA A 93 -9.73 14.36 0.14
N ALA A 94 -10.44 14.03 1.22
CA ALA A 94 -10.25 14.65 2.52
C ALA A 94 -8.83 14.41 3.07
N ALA A 95 -8.33 13.17 2.96
CA ALA A 95 -6.97 12.82 3.41
C ALA A 95 -5.89 13.61 2.65
N HIS A 96 -6.03 13.76 1.33
CA HIS A 96 -5.12 14.56 0.52
C HIS A 96 -5.18 16.06 0.87
N ALA A 97 -6.38 16.59 1.11
CA ALA A 97 -6.56 17.98 1.53
C ALA A 97 -5.92 18.24 2.90
N GLU A 98 -6.10 17.33 3.85
CA GLU A 98 -5.53 17.42 5.20
C GLU A 98 -4.00 17.33 5.19
N ALA A 99 -3.45 16.48 4.32
CA ALA A 99 -2.02 16.35 4.12
C ALA A 99 -1.39 17.57 3.39
N GLY A 100 -2.18 18.39 2.73
CA GLY A 100 -1.70 19.45 1.86
C GLY A 100 -0.96 18.95 0.61
N ILE A 101 -1.21 17.70 0.21
CA ILE A 101 -0.58 17.04 -0.95
C ILE A 101 -1.69 16.70 -1.94
N PRO A 102 -1.82 17.41 -3.07
CA PRO A 102 -2.84 17.11 -4.06
C PRO A 102 -2.57 15.76 -4.74
N ARG A 103 -3.61 15.14 -5.27
CA ARG A 103 -3.50 13.81 -5.92
C ARG A 103 -2.49 13.78 -7.06
N GLU A 104 -2.43 14.89 -7.81
CA GLU A 104 -1.55 15.05 -8.97
C GLU A 104 -0.07 15.09 -8.59
N ALA A 105 0.24 15.43 -7.32
CA ALA A 105 1.60 15.43 -6.78
C ALA A 105 2.07 14.04 -6.32
N VAL A 106 1.23 13.01 -6.46
CA VAL A 106 1.60 11.62 -6.16
C VAL A 106 2.27 10.99 -7.37
N ASP A 107 3.51 10.53 -7.20
CA ASP A 107 4.30 9.91 -8.27
C ASP A 107 4.01 8.41 -8.42
N ALA A 108 3.70 7.73 -7.31
CA ALA A 108 3.41 6.30 -7.30
C ALA A 108 2.46 5.93 -6.17
N GLY A 109 1.68 4.88 -6.36
CA GLY A 109 0.76 4.42 -5.33
C GLY A 109 0.46 2.93 -5.40
N ALA A 110 -0.07 2.43 -4.28
CA ALA A 110 -0.62 1.09 -4.20
C ALA A 110 -1.96 1.13 -3.48
N VAL A 111 -2.94 0.48 -4.06
CA VAL A 111 -4.25 0.24 -3.43
C VAL A 111 -4.39 -1.27 -3.23
N ILE A 112 -4.65 -1.66 -2.00
CA ILE A 112 -4.84 -3.05 -1.64
C ILE A 112 -6.26 -3.21 -1.12
N THR A 113 -7.01 -4.14 -1.70
CA THR A 113 -8.32 -4.55 -1.20
C THR A 113 -8.17 -5.90 -0.53
N THR A 114 -8.58 -6.02 0.72
CA THR A 114 -8.30 -7.18 1.57
C THR A 114 -9.56 -7.76 2.21
N GLY A 115 -9.49 -9.02 2.62
CA GLY A 115 -10.56 -9.72 3.33
C GLY A 115 -11.87 -9.73 2.55
N GLU A 116 -13.00 -9.48 3.23
CA GLU A 116 -14.33 -9.43 2.63
C GLU A 116 -14.49 -8.33 1.57
N ALA A 117 -13.78 -7.20 1.72
CA ALA A 117 -13.79 -6.13 0.72
C ALA A 117 -13.24 -6.61 -0.63
N ALA A 118 -12.25 -7.51 -0.60
CA ALA A 118 -11.67 -8.12 -1.80
C ALA A 118 -12.64 -9.06 -2.54
N LEU A 119 -13.63 -9.61 -1.85
CA LEU A 119 -14.63 -10.53 -2.41
C LEU A 119 -15.84 -9.81 -3.00
N ARG A 120 -15.93 -8.49 -2.84
CA ARG A 120 -17.08 -7.72 -3.36
C ARG A 120 -17.00 -7.57 -4.87
N ASP A 121 -18.15 -7.61 -5.51
CA ASP A 121 -18.28 -7.55 -6.97
C ASP A 121 -17.65 -6.30 -7.58
N ASN A 122 -17.62 -5.19 -6.82
CA ASN A 122 -17.05 -3.93 -7.25
C ASN A 122 -15.65 -3.63 -6.71
N ALA A 123 -14.98 -4.58 -6.04
CA ALA A 123 -13.62 -4.38 -5.53
C ALA A 123 -12.64 -3.98 -6.64
N ARG A 124 -12.82 -4.55 -7.83
CA ARG A 124 -12.05 -4.17 -9.03
C ARG A 124 -12.36 -2.76 -9.51
N ALA A 125 -13.64 -2.37 -9.51
CA ALA A 125 -14.05 -1.02 -9.91
C ALA A 125 -13.49 0.04 -8.96
N VAL A 126 -13.39 -0.26 -7.67
CA VAL A 126 -12.70 0.60 -6.70
C VAL A 126 -11.22 0.77 -7.05
N GLY A 127 -10.53 -0.30 -7.46
CA GLY A 127 -9.16 -0.21 -7.99
C GLY A 127 -9.07 0.70 -9.22
N GLU A 128 -10.08 0.67 -10.07
CA GLU A 128 -10.15 1.49 -11.30
C GLU A 128 -10.30 2.99 -11.03
N LEU A 129 -10.88 3.41 -9.87
CA LEU A 129 -10.89 4.82 -9.47
C LEU A 129 -9.47 5.40 -9.34
N PHE A 130 -8.52 4.57 -8.96
CA PHE A 130 -7.11 4.96 -8.82
C PHE A 130 -6.33 4.81 -10.12
N SER A 131 -6.75 3.92 -11.01
CA SER A 131 -6.07 3.69 -12.29
C SER A 131 -6.34 4.78 -13.34
N ALA A 132 -7.40 5.57 -13.16
CA ALA A 132 -7.67 6.73 -14.01
C ALA A 132 -6.57 7.80 -13.95
N GLU A 133 -5.70 7.75 -12.96
CA GLU A 133 -4.56 8.65 -12.78
C GLU A 133 -3.28 8.20 -13.53
N GLY A 134 -3.43 7.41 -14.59
CA GLY A 134 -2.38 7.24 -15.58
C GLY A 134 -1.16 6.40 -15.19
N GLY A 135 -1.37 5.14 -14.78
CA GLY A 135 -0.28 4.16 -14.68
C GLY A 135 0.64 4.28 -13.47
N LYS A 136 0.39 5.22 -12.59
CA LYS A 136 1.17 5.45 -11.35
C LYS A 136 0.79 4.50 -10.22
N PHE A 137 -0.32 3.77 -10.32
CA PHE A 137 -0.89 2.96 -9.24
C PHE A 137 -0.84 1.46 -9.54
N VAL A 138 -0.52 0.70 -8.51
CA VAL A 138 -0.69 -0.75 -8.48
C VAL A 138 -1.94 -1.05 -7.65
N CYS A 139 -2.96 -1.62 -8.30
CA CYS A 139 -4.16 -2.08 -7.62
C CYS A 139 -4.05 -3.60 -7.45
N ALA A 140 -4.12 -4.06 -6.21
CA ALA A 140 -4.05 -5.48 -5.88
C ALA A 140 -5.24 -5.89 -5.02
N THR A 141 -5.86 -7.00 -5.42
CA THR A 141 -6.77 -7.72 -4.54
C THR A 141 -5.97 -8.80 -3.85
N ALA A 142 -5.77 -8.66 -2.55
CA ALA A 142 -4.99 -9.59 -1.77
C ALA A 142 -5.89 -10.67 -1.17
N GLY A 143 -5.68 -11.91 -1.60
CA GLY A 143 -6.21 -13.04 -0.87
C GLY A 143 -5.42 -13.27 0.45
N PRO A 144 -5.96 -14.10 1.37
CA PRO A 144 -5.42 -14.22 2.73
C PRO A 144 -3.93 -14.63 2.79
N ASN A 145 -3.45 -15.41 1.83
CA ASN A 145 -2.03 -15.78 1.78
C ASN A 145 -1.13 -14.60 1.38
N LEU A 146 -1.55 -13.79 0.41
CA LEU A 146 -0.81 -12.60 0.01
C LEU A 146 -0.83 -11.55 1.14
N GLU A 147 -1.96 -11.37 1.80
CA GLU A 147 -2.07 -10.49 2.98
C GLU A 147 -1.09 -10.94 4.08
N SER A 148 -1.05 -12.24 4.41
CA SER A 148 -0.12 -12.80 5.40
C SER A 148 1.34 -12.51 5.04
N LEU A 149 1.68 -12.67 3.75
CA LEU A 149 3.02 -12.38 3.22
C LEU A 149 3.36 -10.89 3.36
N LEU A 150 2.47 -10.01 2.94
CA LEU A 150 2.66 -8.56 3.01
C LEU A 150 2.77 -8.09 4.46
N ALA A 151 1.93 -8.61 5.36
CA ALA A 151 1.98 -8.30 6.79
C ALA A 151 3.32 -8.73 7.42
N ALA A 152 3.85 -9.91 7.08
CA ALA A 152 5.14 -10.37 7.59
C ALA A 152 6.33 -9.52 7.13
N HIS A 153 6.26 -8.99 5.90
CA HIS A 153 7.27 -8.06 5.40
C HIS A 153 7.07 -6.65 5.97
N GLY A 154 5.83 -6.18 6.07
CA GLY A 154 5.49 -4.85 6.56
C GLY A 154 5.77 -4.67 8.05
N SER A 155 5.54 -5.69 8.88
CA SER A 155 5.87 -5.69 10.31
C SER A 155 7.37 -5.82 10.59
N GLY A 156 8.15 -6.24 9.60
CA GLY A 156 9.56 -6.55 9.75
C GLY A 156 9.87 -7.95 10.27
N ALA A 157 8.86 -8.80 10.54
CA ALA A 157 9.06 -10.15 11.06
C ALA A 157 9.95 -11.00 10.14
N ALA A 158 9.74 -10.92 8.83
CA ALA A 158 10.58 -11.59 7.86
C ALA A 158 12.05 -11.12 7.93
N ALA A 159 12.29 -9.82 8.09
CA ALA A 159 13.65 -9.27 8.21
C ALA A 159 14.31 -9.69 9.53
N LEU A 160 13.59 -9.61 10.63
CA LEU A 160 14.06 -10.00 11.96
C LEU A 160 14.45 -11.48 12.04
N SER A 161 13.74 -12.35 11.30
CA SER A 161 14.03 -13.78 11.28
C SER A 161 15.40 -14.15 10.69
N ARG A 162 16.14 -13.20 10.08
CA ARG A 162 17.51 -13.40 9.63
C ARG A 162 18.52 -13.49 10.77
N GLY A 163 18.21 -12.85 11.90
CA GLY A 163 19.10 -12.79 13.06
C GLY A 163 18.78 -13.81 14.14
N THR A 164 17.83 -14.74 13.90
CA THR A 164 17.39 -15.74 14.88
C THR A 164 17.49 -17.15 14.30
N GLU A 165 17.84 -18.13 15.16
CA GLU A 165 17.77 -19.55 14.79
C GLU A 165 16.33 -20.07 14.85
N GLU A 166 15.52 -19.50 15.72
CA GLU A 166 14.11 -19.84 15.91
C GLU A 166 13.22 -19.17 14.85
N PRO A 167 12.18 -19.89 14.37
CA PRO A 167 11.20 -19.28 13.47
C PRO A 167 10.39 -18.21 14.22
N LEU A 168 10.09 -17.11 13.53
CA LEU A 168 9.19 -16.07 14.02
C LEU A 168 7.80 -16.26 13.43
N LEU A 169 6.78 -16.16 14.26
CA LEU A 169 5.39 -16.15 13.82
C LEU A 169 4.87 -14.70 13.81
N ASN A 170 4.54 -14.20 12.63
CA ASN A 170 3.77 -12.98 12.50
C ASN A 170 2.29 -13.30 12.63
N VAL A 171 1.59 -12.60 13.52
CA VAL A 171 0.13 -12.70 13.70
C VAL A 171 -0.47 -11.33 13.42
N ASP A 172 -1.30 -11.26 12.38
CA ASP A 172 -2.00 -10.05 11.98
C ASP A 172 -3.51 -10.24 12.19
N VAL A 173 -4.06 -9.51 13.16
CA VAL A 173 -5.47 -9.58 13.53
C VAL A 173 -6.22 -8.42 12.90
N GLY A 174 -6.88 -8.69 11.78
CA GLY A 174 -7.76 -7.74 11.10
C GLY A 174 -9.16 -7.68 11.70
N GLY A 175 -10.05 -6.92 11.07
CA GLY A 175 -11.44 -6.80 11.50
C GLY A 175 -12.23 -8.10 11.37
N GLY A 176 -12.08 -8.82 10.26
CA GLY A 176 -12.82 -10.04 9.95
C GLY A 176 -11.97 -11.31 9.86
N THR A 177 -10.63 -11.18 9.76
CA THR A 177 -9.72 -12.31 9.56
C THR A 177 -8.46 -12.14 10.38
N THR A 178 -7.89 -13.25 10.84
CA THR A 178 -6.55 -13.31 11.43
C THR A 178 -5.63 -14.08 10.49
N LYS A 179 -4.48 -13.48 10.17
CA LYS A 179 -3.50 -14.04 9.25
C LYS A 179 -2.22 -14.39 10.01
N PHE A 180 -1.60 -15.46 9.58
CA PHE A 180 -0.38 -15.98 10.18
C PHE A 180 0.69 -16.14 9.10
N ALA A 181 1.92 -15.79 9.44
CA ALA A 181 3.08 -16.07 8.59
C ALA A 181 4.25 -16.57 9.44
N ALA A 182 4.73 -17.77 9.15
CA ALA A 182 5.93 -18.29 9.76
C ALA A 182 7.15 -17.84 8.95
N CYS A 183 8.08 -17.14 9.62
CA CYS A 183 9.25 -16.53 9.02
C CYS A 183 10.52 -17.19 9.53
N ARG A 184 11.44 -17.56 8.63
CA ARG A 184 12.75 -18.13 8.96
C ARG A 184 13.81 -17.63 7.98
N ALA A 185 14.97 -17.29 8.46
CA ALA A 185 16.13 -16.87 7.65
C ALA A 185 15.80 -15.73 6.64
N GLY A 186 14.90 -14.82 7.00
CA GLY A 186 14.50 -13.70 6.16
C GLY A 186 13.42 -14.02 5.13
N ARG A 187 12.79 -15.19 5.21
CA ARG A 187 11.76 -15.64 4.27
C ARG A 187 10.48 -16.01 5.01
N VAL A 188 9.35 -15.84 4.35
CA VAL A 188 8.08 -16.43 4.79
C VAL A 188 8.00 -17.83 4.22
N GLU A 189 7.99 -18.83 5.10
CA GLU A 189 7.94 -20.26 4.71
C GLU A 189 6.50 -20.76 4.59
N HIS A 190 5.62 -20.33 5.52
CA HIS A 190 4.23 -20.77 5.57
C HIS A 190 3.31 -19.61 5.89
N THR A 191 2.10 -19.66 5.33
CA THR A 191 1.01 -18.73 5.63
C THR A 191 -0.26 -19.51 5.97
N ALA A 192 -1.08 -18.91 6.83
CA ALA A 192 -2.42 -19.41 7.15
C ALA A 192 -3.34 -18.23 7.46
N ALA A 193 -4.64 -18.46 7.35
CA ALA A 193 -5.64 -17.49 7.75
C ALA A 193 -6.84 -18.16 8.42
N LEU A 194 -7.43 -17.47 9.37
CA LEU A 194 -8.68 -17.84 10.03
C LEU A 194 -9.72 -16.76 9.78
N HIS A 195 -10.95 -17.15 9.48
CA HIS A 195 -12.11 -16.23 9.43
C HIS A 195 -12.58 -15.87 10.85
N LEU A 196 -11.68 -15.29 11.61
CA LEU A 196 -11.90 -14.78 12.95
C LEU A 196 -11.12 -13.48 13.08
N GLY A 197 -11.81 -12.39 13.36
CA GLY A 197 -11.23 -11.05 13.49
C GLY A 197 -11.71 -10.35 14.76
N ALA A 198 -11.14 -9.18 15.01
CA ALA A 198 -11.38 -8.44 16.24
C ALA A 198 -12.75 -7.74 16.28
N ARG A 199 -13.39 -7.51 15.12
CA ARG A 199 -14.63 -6.70 15.02
C ARG A 199 -15.72 -7.30 14.13
N LEU A 200 -15.54 -8.52 13.63
CA LEU A 200 -16.55 -9.18 12.81
C LEU A 200 -17.49 -9.99 13.70
N MET A 201 -18.75 -9.63 13.70
CA MET A 201 -19.86 -10.47 14.12
C MET A 201 -20.63 -10.84 12.84
N ALA A 202 -20.58 -12.10 12.44
CA ALA A 202 -21.32 -12.61 11.30
C ALA A 202 -22.47 -13.48 11.80
N TRP A 203 -23.67 -13.29 11.22
CA TRP A 203 -24.82 -14.18 11.43
C TRP A 203 -25.34 -14.61 10.05
N ASP A 204 -25.71 -15.86 9.95
CA ASP A 204 -26.48 -16.36 8.84
C ASP A 204 -27.90 -15.80 8.96
N GLY A 205 -28.44 -15.12 8.03
CA GLY A 205 -29.74 -14.43 8.08
C GLY A 205 -30.97 -15.26 8.54
N GLY A 206 -30.77 -16.38 9.19
CA GLY A 206 -31.72 -17.14 9.95
C GLY A 206 -31.86 -16.53 11.34
N GLY A 207 -32.73 -15.52 11.47
CA GLY A 207 -32.98 -14.87 12.74
C GLY A 207 -33.33 -15.88 13.84
N ALA A 208 -32.73 -15.65 15.01
CA ALA A 208 -33.16 -16.27 16.26
C ALA A 208 -34.55 -15.78 16.65
#